data_1e376445d66f49ea2d418aa57894d6ad
#
_entry.id   1e376445d66f49ea2d418aa57894d6ad
#
_cell.length_a   1.000
_cell.length_b   1.000
_cell.length_c   1.000
_cell.angle_alpha   90.00
_cell.angle_beta   90.00
_cell.angle_gamma   90.00
#
_symmetry.space_group_name_H-M   'P 1'
#
loop_
_entity.id
_entity.type
_entity.pdbx_description
1 polymer ?
#
loop_
_entity_poly.entity_id
_entity_poly.type
_entity_poly.pdbx_seq_one_letter_code
_entity_poly.pdbx_strand_id
1 'polypeptide(L)'
;MANFRIQTYLFALIVALFFIACDSGENFKALNSNKIYNFSYNGFEKSLKLDDQTQNFALVFFTKNCGVCKEQIPILQDLAKNYDFNIFIVLGDAKDAKDAKAWADEKGLSHLALFYEKKAAKYLSGAVGEIYGVPVLSFFKEGKIDEKFIGLTPYGVLENEIKKLKI
;
A
#
# COMPACT_ATOMS: atom_id res chain seq x y z
N MET A 1 -5.81 18.46 51.98
CA MET A 1 -5.14 19.12 50.82
C MET A 1 -4.20 18.17 50.03
N ALA A 2 -3.54 17.20 50.66
CA ALA A 2 -2.66 16.26 49.97
C ALA A 2 -3.39 15.29 48.99
N ASN A 3 -4.54 14.79 49.38
CA ASN A 3 -5.32 13.83 48.55
C ASN A 3 -5.84 14.44 47.25
N PHE A 4 -6.16 15.72 47.21
CA PHE A 4 -6.65 16.41 46.03
C PHE A 4 -5.51 16.56 44.98
N ARG A 5 -4.29 16.82 45.42
CA ARG A 5 -3.12 16.91 44.50
C ARG A 5 -2.75 15.56 43.90
N ILE A 6 -2.85 14.49 44.67
CA ILE A 6 -2.56 13.12 44.15
C ILE A 6 -3.60 12.73 43.11
N GLN A 7 -4.87 13.04 43.33
CA GLN A 7 -5.95 12.73 42.40
C GLN A 7 -5.83 13.49 41.07
N THR A 8 -5.33 14.73 41.10
CA THR A 8 -5.08 15.54 39.88
C THR A 8 -3.90 14.99 39.08
N TYR A 9 -2.83 14.55 39.73
CA TYR A 9 -1.69 13.93 39.05
C TYR A 9 -2.06 12.55 38.45
N LEU A 10 -2.89 11.77 39.16
CA LEU A 10 -3.34 10.47 38.66
C LEU A 10 -4.23 10.64 37.42
N PHE A 11 -5.12 11.66 37.44
CA PHE A 11 -5.94 11.96 36.27
C PHE A 11 -5.13 12.48 35.08
N ALA A 12 -4.15 13.34 35.32
CA ALA A 12 -3.22 13.82 34.30
C ALA A 12 -2.39 12.67 33.67
N LEU A 13 -1.95 11.71 34.50
CA LEU A 13 -1.20 10.53 34.03
C LEU A 13 -2.06 9.60 33.18
N ILE A 14 -3.34 9.40 33.57
CA ILE A 14 -4.29 8.59 32.79
C ILE A 14 -4.58 9.25 31.44
N VAL A 15 -4.79 10.57 31.42
CA VAL A 15 -5.01 11.32 30.17
C VAL A 15 -3.80 11.27 29.27
N ALA A 16 -2.58 11.34 29.81
CA ALA A 16 -1.33 11.25 29.02
C ALA A 16 -1.16 9.87 28.36
N LEU A 17 -1.64 8.80 29.00
CA LEU A 17 -1.58 7.44 28.45
C LEU A 17 -2.52 7.22 27.24
N PHE A 18 -3.59 8.01 27.12
CA PHE A 18 -4.50 7.95 25.97
C PHE A 18 -3.96 8.63 24.70
N PHE A 19 -2.92 9.44 24.80
CA PHE A 19 -2.30 10.11 23.67
C PHE A 19 -1.16 9.32 23.00
N ILE A 20 -0.84 8.12 23.48
CA ILE A 20 0.01 7.18 22.73
C ILE A 20 -0.89 6.53 21.67
N ALA A 21 -1.27 7.31 20.66
CA ALA A 21 -1.83 6.76 19.44
C ALA A 21 -0.75 5.85 18.83
N CYS A 22 -0.94 4.55 18.98
CA CYS A 22 -0.10 3.56 18.31
C CYS A 22 -0.23 3.75 16.81
N ASP A 23 0.73 4.42 16.20
CA ASP A 23 1.05 4.29 14.79
C ASP A 23 1.65 2.88 14.63
N SER A 24 0.77 1.89 14.47
CA SER A 24 1.18 0.50 14.37
C SER A 24 1.53 0.18 12.93
N GLY A 25 2.81 0.36 12.58
CA GLY A 25 3.35 -0.14 11.32
C GLY A 25 3.18 -1.66 11.20
N GLU A 26 2.87 -2.13 10.00
CA GLU A 26 2.74 -3.55 9.66
C GLU A 26 3.82 -3.95 8.66
N ASN A 27 4.49 -5.07 8.97
CA ASN A 27 5.55 -5.60 8.13
C ASN A 27 4.99 -6.61 7.14
N PHE A 28 5.22 -6.39 5.84
CA PHE A 28 4.86 -7.32 4.80
C PHE A 28 6.09 -7.71 3.98
N LYS A 29 6.31 -9.01 3.84
CA LYS A 29 7.37 -9.55 3.00
C LYS A 29 6.88 -9.66 1.57
N ALA A 30 7.60 -9.05 0.63
CA ALA A 30 7.28 -9.23 -0.78
C ALA A 30 7.61 -10.66 -1.23
N LEU A 31 6.69 -11.28 -1.99
CA LEU A 31 6.77 -12.68 -2.44
C LEU A 31 8.01 -12.96 -3.30
N ASN A 32 8.34 -12.04 -4.19
CA ASN A 32 9.37 -12.19 -5.22
C ASN A 32 10.70 -11.54 -4.86
N SER A 33 10.82 -11.09 -3.61
CA SER A 33 12.07 -10.60 -3.03
C SER A 33 12.13 -10.98 -1.56
N ASN A 34 13.33 -10.93 -0.96
CA ASN A 34 13.46 -11.08 0.49
C ASN A 34 13.22 -9.77 1.25
N LYS A 35 12.85 -8.69 0.55
CA LYS A 35 12.64 -7.38 1.15
C LYS A 35 11.34 -7.39 1.95
N ILE A 36 11.43 -6.87 3.17
CA ILE A 36 10.30 -6.59 4.05
C ILE A 36 10.02 -5.10 3.95
N TYR A 37 8.75 -4.75 3.78
CA TYR A 37 8.27 -3.38 3.75
C TYR A 37 7.43 -3.13 4.99
N ASN A 38 7.76 -2.10 5.74
CA ASN A 38 6.95 -1.64 6.86
C ASN A 38 6.01 -0.54 6.36
N PHE A 39 4.72 -0.78 6.46
CA PHE A 39 3.68 0.19 6.12
C PHE A 39 3.01 0.66 7.40
N SER A 40 2.94 1.97 7.59
CA SER A 40 2.27 2.62 8.69
C SER A 40 1.08 3.41 8.20
N TYR A 41 -0.14 2.96 8.56
CA TYR A 41 -1.39 3.62 8.17
C TYR A 41 -1.99 4.39 9.33
N ASN A 42 -2.11 5.70 9.15
CA ASN A 42 -2.83 6.58 10.05
C ASN A 42 -4.24 6.85 9.50
N GLY A 43 -5.25 6.22 10.10
CA GLY A 43 -6.63 6.34 9.65
C GLY A 43 -7.24 7.74 9.85
N PHE A 44 -6.74 8.52 10.82
CA PHE A 44 -7.19 9.89 11.05
C PHE A 44 -6.68 10.84 9.97
N GLU A 45 -5.40 10.75 9.61
CA GLU A 45 -4.79 11.55 8.56
C GLU A 45 -5.03 10.99 7.16
N LYS A 46 -5.56 9.76 7.07
CA LYS A 46 -5.68 8.97 5.82
C LYS A 46 -4.34 8.88 5.08
N SER A 47 -3.27 8.65 5.83
CA SER A 47 -1.91 8.56 5.29
C SER A 47 -1.36 7.16 5.45
N LEU A 48 -0.66 6.68 4.42
CA LEU A 48 0.09 5.42 4.40
C LEU A 48 1.55 5.73 4.12
N LYS A 49 2.43 5.44 5.07
CA LYS A 49 3.87 5.72 4.98
C LYS A 49 4.67 4.43 4.89
N LEU A 50 5.84 4.52 4.28
CA LEU A 50 6.87 3.49 4.28
C LEU A 50 8.05 3.94 5.14
N ASP A 51 8.62 3.03 5.94
CA ASP A 51 9.75 3.35 6.84
C ASP A 51 11.07 3.65 6.10
N ASP A 52 11.20 3.25 4.84
CA ASP A 52 12.39 3.46 4.03
C ASP A 52 12.52 4.87 3.42
N GLN A 53 11.80 5.84 3.97
CA GLN A 53 11.71 7.21 3.50
C GLN A 53 11.05 7.37 2.12
N THR A 54 10.58 6.29 1.52
CA THR A 54 9.84 6.33 0.26
C THR A 54 8.43 6.85 0.52
N GLN A 55 8.19 8.11 0.21
CA GLN A 55 6.89 8.75 0.45
C GLN A 55 5.99 8.74 -0.78
N ASN A 56 6.59 8.52 -1.97
CA ASN A 56 5.89 8.52 -3.25
C ASN A 56 5.95 7.10 -3.86
N PHE A 57 4.79 6.46 -4.00
CA PHE A 57 4.67 5.10 -4.51
C PHE A 57 3.26 4.84 -5.04
N ALA A 58 3.06 3.71 -5.71
CA ALA A 58 1.74 3.25 -6.12
C ALA A 58 1.41 1.87 -5.51
N LEU A 59 0.15 1.70 -5.09
CA LEU A 59 -0.45 0.40 -4.81
C LEU A 59 -1.36 0.00 -5.97
N VAL A 60 -1.19 -1.22 -6.47
CA VAL A 60 -2.01 -1.77 -7.55
C VAL A 60 -2.67 -3.05 -7.07
N PHE A 61 -4.00 -3.05 -7.08
CA PHE A 61 -4.80 -4.19 -6.62
C PHE A 61 -5.29 -5.00 -7.81
N PHE A 62 -5.01 -6.29 -7.78
CA PHE A 62 -5.40 -7.26 -8.80
C PHE A 62 -6.10 -8.48 -8.19
N THR A 63 -6.82 -9.20 -9.07
CA THR A 63 -7.22 -10.59 -8.86
C THR A 63 -6.77 -11.44 -10.06
N LYS A 64 -6.58 -12.74 -9.84
CA LYS A 64 -6.03 -13.65 -10.85
C LYS A 64 -6.92 -13.77 -12.10
N ASN A 65 -8.22 -13.78 -11.91
CA ASN A 65 -9.20 -14.01 -12.98
C ASN A 65 -9.77 -12.72 -13.60
N CYS A 66 -9.11 -11.60 -13.38
CA CYS A 66 -9.52 -10.30 -13.89
C CYS A 66 -8.99 -10.09 -15.32
N GLY A 67 -9.87 -10.05 -16.30
CA GLY A 67 -9.52 -9.81 -17.71
C GLY A 67 -8.87 -8.45 -17.93
N VAL A 68 -9.46 -7.39 -17.38
CA VAL A 68 -8.96 -6.00 -17.46
C VAL A 68 -7.60 -5.85 -16.77
N CYS A 69 -7.37 -6.61 -15.68
CA CYS A 69 -6.07 -6.60 -15.02
C CYS A 69 -4.95 -7.14 -15.92
N LYS A 70 -5.26 -8.13 -16.78
CA LYS A 70 -4.28 -8.67 -17.75
C LYS A 70 -3.83 -7.61 -18.76
N GLU A 71 -4.72 -6.70 -19.15
CA GLU A 71 -4.40 -5.59 -20.05
C GLU A 71 -3.60 -4.48 -19.35
N GLN A 72 -3.79 -4.29 -18.04
CA GLN A 72 -3.05 -3.31 -17.25
C GLN A 72 -1.60 -3.73 -16.98
N ILE A 73 -1.31 -5.03 -16.90
CA ILE A 73 0.01 -5.55 -16.52
C ILE A 73 1.14 -5.08 -17.45
N PRO A 74 1.06 -5.19 -18.80
CA PRO A 74 2.14 -4.74 -19.67
C PRO A 74 2.42 -3.25 -19.53
N ILE A 75 1.40 -2.44 -19.29
CA ILE A 75 1.56 -1.00 -19.04
C ILE A 75 2.40 -0.75 -17.79
N LEU A 76 2.13 -1.48 -16.70
CA LEU A 76 2.90 -1.37 -15.45
C LEU A 76 4.34 -1.86 -15.61
N GLN A 77 4.55 -2.93 -16.38
CA GLN A 77 5.89 -3.45 -16.67
C GLN A 77 6.74 -2.41 -17.43
N ASP A 78 6.16 -1.75 -18.42
CA ASP A 78 6.85 -0.71 -19.18
C ASP A 78 7.13 0.52 -18.33
N LEU A 79 6.20 0.93 -17.48
CA LEU A 79 6.42 2.02 -16.52
C LEU A 79 7.55 1.68 -15.54
N ALA A 80 7.56 0.47 -14.98
CA ALA A 80 8.59 0.04 -14.04
C ALA A 80 9.99 -0.08 -14.67
N LYS A 81 10.07 -0.34 -15.98
CA LYS A 81 11.36 -0.33 -16.72
C LYS A 81 11.86 1.10 -16.98
N ASN A 82 10.94 2.02 -17.27
CA ASN A 82 11.28 3.36 -17.71
C ASN A 82 11.45 4.36 -16.56
N TYR A 83 10.88 4.04 -15.39
CA TYR A 83 10.88 4.91 -14.23
C TYR A 83 11.34 4.17 -12.99
N ASP A 84 12.32 4.73 -12.28
CA ASP A 84 12.65 4.34 -10.91
C ASP A 84 11.55 4.88 -9.98
N PHE A 85 10.47 4.11 -9.86
CA PHE A 85 9.30 4.44 -9.05
C PHE A 85 8.75 3.17 -8.41
N ASN A 86 8.43 3.22 -7.12
CA ASN A 86 7.96 2.06 -6.39
C ASN A 86 6.50 1.73 -6.73
N ILE A 87 6.29 0.62 -7.43
CA ILE A 87 4.98 0.05 -7.72
C ILE A 87 4.84 -1.26 -6.95
N PHE A 88 3.88 -1.31 -6.05
CA PHE A 88 3.57 -2.48 -5.23
C PHE A 88 2.30 -3.17 -5.75
N ILE A 89 2.39 -4.45 -6.00
CA ILE A 89 1.24 -5.27 -6.43
C ILE A 89 0.61 -5.94 -5.21
N VAL A 90 -0.70 -5.83 -5.10
CA VAL A 90 -1.51 -6.52 -4.09
C VAL A 90 -2.45 -7.50 -4.80
N LEU A 91 -2.20 -8.79 -4.66
CA LEU A 91 -3.01 -9.86 -5.24
C LEU A 91 -4.03 -10.34 -4.20
N GLY A 92 -5.31 -10.03 -4.40
CA GLY A 92 -6.34 -10.20 -3.39
C GLY A 92 -6.91 -11.62 -3.26
N ASP A 93 -6.70 -12.51 -4.24
CA ASP A 93 -7.35 -13.83 -4.35
C ASP A 93 -6.39 -15.02 -4.47
N ALA A 94 -5.11 -14.85 -4.14
CA ALA A 94 -4.17 -15.96 -4.09
C ALA A 94 -4.48 -16.88 -2.91
N LYS A 95 -4.38 -18.20 -3.15
CA LYS A 95 -4.62 -19.23 -2.12
C LYS A 95 -3.44 -19.33 -1.15
N ASP A 96 -2.23 -19.30 -1.68
CA ASP A 96 -0.96 -19.42 -0.96
C ASP A 96 0.20 -18.79 -1.76
N ALA A 97 1.40 -18.86 -1.21
CA ALA A 97 2.61 -18.33 -1.85
C ALA A 97 2.93 -18.99 -3.21
N LYS A 98 2.68 -20.29 -3.34
CA LYS A 98 2.94 -21.03 -4.58
C LYS A 98 2.01 -20.58 -5.70
N ASP A 99 0.73 -20.43 -5.39
CA ASP A 99 -0.30 -19.94 -6.30
C ASP A 99 -0.02 -18.49 -6.74
N ALA A 100 0.33 -17.62 -5.78
CA ALA A 100 0.70 -16.23 -6.07
C ALA A 100 1.96 -16.14 -6.93
N LYS A 101 2.99 -16.98 -6.64
CA LYS A 101 4.22 -17.01 -7.40
C LYS A 101 4.00 -17.49 -8.83
N ALA A 102 3.25 -18.58 -9.02
CA ALA A 102 2.92 -19.08 -10.33
C ALA A 102 2.22 -18.02 -11.20
N TRP A 103 1.27 -17.29 -10.61
CA TRP A 103 0.61 -16.20 -11.29
C TRP A 103 1.56 -15.04 -11.63
N ALA A 104 2.42 -14.64 -10.69
CA ALA A 104 3.37 -13.55 -10.91
C ALA A 104 4.40 -13.89 -12.01
N ASP A 105 4.91 -15.15 -12.02
CA ASP A 105 5.84 -15.64 -13.02
C ASP A 105 5.18 -15.69 -14.40
N GLU A 106 3.94 -16.22 -14.49
CA GLU A 106 3.16 -16.25 -15.73
C GLU A 106 2.92 -14.86 -16.32
N LYS A 107 2.72 -13.86 -15.45
CA LYS A 107 2.45 -12.47 -15.85
C LYS A 107 3.70 -11.61 -15.98
N GLY A 108 4.89 -12.16 -15.74
CA GLY A 108 6.15 -11.43 -15.82
C GLY A 108 6.30 -10.31 -14.79
N LEU A 109 5.66 -10.46 -13.62
CA LEU A 109 5.68 -9.47 -12.53
C LEU A 109 6.73 -9.75 -11.47
N SER A 110 7.66 -10.70 -11.71
CA SER A 110 8.65 -11.14 -10.73
C SER A 110 9.64 -10.06 -10.29
N HIS A 111 9.72 -8.96 -11.04
CA HIS A 111 10.57 -7.80 -10.71
C HIS A 111 9.87 -6.74 -9.86
N LEU A 112 8.54 -6.81 -9.69
CA LEU A 112 7.78 -5.90 -8.85
C LEU A 112 7.51 -6.54 -7.49
N ALA A 113 7.52 -5.73 -6.42
CA ALA A 113 7.17 -6.22 -5.10
C ALA A 113 5.68 -6.61 -5.06
N LEU A 114 5.40 -7.87 -4.72
CA LEU A 114 4.07 -8.44 -4.71
C LEU A 114 3.69 -8.92 -3.31
N PHE A 115 2.53 -8.50 -2.84
CA PHE A 115 1.90 -8.95 -1.60
C PHE A 115 0.66 -9.77 -1.92
N TYR A 116 0.51 -10.94 -1.32
CA TYR A 116 -0.60 -11.87 -1.57
C TYR A 116 -1.32 -12.29 -0.28
N GLU A 117 -0.74 -12.06 0.87
CA GLU A 117 -1.32 -12.47 2.15
C GLU A 117 -2.60 -11.69 2.43
N LYS A 118 -3.62 -12.37 2.93
CA LYS A 118 -4.91 -11.75 3.28
C LYS A 118 -4.75 -10.57 4.24
N LYS A 119 -3.77 -10.66 5.17
CA LYS A 119 -3.47 -9.57 6.10
C LYS A 119 -2.98 -8.33 5.35
N ALA A 120 -2.02 -8.50 4.43
CA ALA A 120 -1.50 -7.41 3.62
C ALA A 120 -2.59 -6.80 2.72
N ALA A 121 -3.36 -7.65 2.02
CA ALA A 121 -4.45 -7.18 1.17
C ALA A 121 -5.49 -6.37 1.96
N LYS A 122 -5.91 -6.86 3.13
CA LYS A 122 -6.86 -6.16 4.00
C LYS A 122 -6.31 -4.83 4.52
N TYR A 123 -5.06 -4.82 4.98
CA TYR A 123 -4.44 -3.63 5.54
C TYR A 123 -4.25 -2.55 4.46
N LEU A 124 -3.67 -2.92 3.32
CA LEU A 124 -3.39 -1.99 2.23
C LEU A 124 -4.67 -1.51 1.53
N SER A 125 -5.70 -2.38 1.40
CA SER A 125 -7.00 -1.93 0.87
C SER A 125 -7.68 -0.95 1.81
N GLY A 126 -7.57 -1.14 3.13
CA GLY A 126 -8.07 -0.18 4.11
C GLY A 126 -7.46 1.21 3.96
N ALA A 127 -6.18 1.29 3.59
CA ALA A 127 -5.48 2.56 3.38
C ALA A 127 -5.93 3.30 2.11
N VAL A 128 -6.41 2.59 1.07
CA VAL A 128 -6.88 3.20 -0.17
C VAL A 128 -8.40 3.42 -0.22
N GLY A 129 -9.10 3.01 0.84
CA GLY A 129 -10.55 3.01 0.90
C GLY A 129 -11.17 1.81 0.16
N GLU A 130 -12.49 1.81 0.08
CA GLU A 130 -13.23 0.67 -0.47
C GLU A 130 -12.82 0.34 -1.92
N ILE A 131 -12.65 -0.95 -2.19
CA ILE A 131 -12.33 -1.52 -3.51
C ILE A 131 -13.51 -2.36 -3.96
N TYR A 132 -14.32 -1.81 -4.86
CA TYR A 132 -15.50 -2.48 -5.42
C TYR A 132 -15.20 -3.28 -6.68
N GLY A 133 -14.03 -3.09 -7.28
CA GLY A 133 -13.59 -3.76 -8.49
C GLY A 133 -12.10 -3.62 -8.72
N VAL A 134 -11.53 -4.39 -9.62
CA VAL A 134 -10.10 -4.37 -9.97
C VAL A 134 -9.93 -4.25 -11.50
N PRO A 135 -8.83 -3.67 -11.97
CA PRO A 135 -7.70 -3.13 -11.22
C PRO A 135 -8.04 -1.80 -10.52
N VAL A 136 -7.40 -1.57 -9.36
CA VAL A 136 -7.35 -0.26 -8.71
C VAL A 136 -5.89 0.13 -8.57
N LEU A 137 -5.57 1.36 -8.99
CA LEU A 137 -4.24 1.93 -8.89
C LEU A 137 -4.34 3.18 -8.01
N SER A 138 -3.65 3.19 -6.88
CA SER A 138 -3.64 4.34 -5.97
C SER A 138 -2.22 4.87 -5.85
N PHE A 139 -2.04 6.12 -6.24
CA PHE A 139 -0.77 6.84 -6.16
C PHE A 139 -0.71 7.65 -4.88
N PHE A 140 0.42 7.56 -4.21
CA PHE A 140 0.68 8.26 -2.95
C PHE A 140 1.75 9.31 -3.14
N LYS A 141 1.48 10.51 -2.64
CA LYS A 141 2.42 11.62 -2.50
C LYS A 141 2.58 11.93 -1.03
N GLU A 142 3.82 11.88 -0.54
CA GLU A 142 4.11 12.14 0.87
C GLU A 142 3.22 11.33 1.83
N GLY A 143 2.91 10.08 1.43
CA GLY A 143 2.08 9.16 2.18
C GLY A 143 0.57 9.41 2.08
N LYS A 144 0.09 10.40 1.35
CA LYS A 144 -1.34 10.65 1.11
C LYS A 144 -1.73 10.24 -0.30
N ILE A 145 -2.97 9.77 -0.48
CA ILE A 145 -3.48 9.47 -1.82
C ILE A 145 -3.54 10.78 -2.60
N ASP A 146 -2.77 10.84 -3.70
CA ASP A 146 -2.79 11.94 -4.65
C ASP A 146 -3.80 11.67 -5.76
N GLU A 147 -3.78 10.43 -6.32
CA GLU A 147 -4.72 10.04 -7.38
C GLU A 147 -5.11 8.56 -7.24
N LYS A 148 -6.34 8.20 -7.65
CA LYS A 148 -6.87 6.84 -7.64
C LYS A 148 -7.59 6.55 -8.95
N PHE A 149 -7.12 5.54 -9.68
CA PHE A 149 -7.71 5.06 -10.91
C PHE A 149 -8.39 3.71 -10.70
N ILE A 150 -9.55 3.51 -11.35
CA ILE A 150 -10.31 2.26 -11.29
C ILE A 150 -10.53 1.78 -12.72
N GLY A 151 -10.18 0.52 -12.99
CA GLY A 151 -10.22 -0.07 -14.33
C GLY A 151 -8.94 0.16 -15.12
N LEU A 152 -8.97 -0.17 -16.40
CA LEU A 152 -7.83 -0.02 -17.31
C LEU A 152 -7.46 1.47 -17.47
N THR A 153 -6.24 1.79 -17.11
CA THR A 153 -5.71 3.15 -17.19
C THR A 153 -4.59 3.21 -18.22
N PRO A 154 -4.69 4.10 -19.23
CA PRO A 154 -3.70 4.20 -20.29
C PRO A 154 -2.29 4.57 -19.78
N TYR A 155 -1.25 4.10 -20.50
CA TYR A 155 0.15 4.36 -20.18
C TYR A 155 0.44 5.84 -19.93
N GLY A 156 0.04 6.74 -20.86
CA GLY A 156 0.33 8.17 -20.75
C GLY A 156 -0.30 8.86 -19.52
N VAL A 157 -1.44 8.34 -19.04
CA VAL A 157 -2.08 8.85 -17.81
C VAL A 157 -1.23 8.49 -16.60
N LEU A 158 -0.84 7.21 -16.48
CA LEU A 158 -0.01 6.73 -15.37
C LEU A 158 1.41 7.30 -15.42
N GLU A 159 1.97 7.46 -16.63
CA GLU A 159 3.26 8.10 -16.84
C GLU A 159 3.27 9.54 -16.32
N ASN A 160 2.25 10.32 -16.65
CA ASN A 160 2.11 11.69 -16.20
C ASN A 160 2.01 11.77 -14.67
N GLU A 161 1.30 10.82 -14.05
CA GLU A 161 1.20 10.76 -12.60
C GLU A 161 2.56 10.44 -11.95
N ILE A 162 3.30 9.46 -12.47
CA ILE A 162 4.65 9.16 -11.99
C ILE A 162 5.58 10.37 -12.13
N LYS A 163 5.55 11.06 -13.27
CA LYS A 163 6.37 12.26 -13.49
C LYS A 163 6.05 13.37 -12.49
N LYS A 164 4.77 13.61 -12.21
CA LYS A 164 4.29 14.57 -11.20
C LYS A 164 4.80 14.23 -9.79
N LEU A 165 4.85 12.95 -9.44
CA LEU A 165 5.27 12.49 -8.11
C LEU A 165 6.80 12.44 -7.94
N LYS A 166 7.59 12.51 -9.01
CA LYS A 166 9.05 12.50 -8.97
C LYS A 166 9.68 13.89 -8.88
N ILE A 167 8.87 14.94 -8.98
CA ILE A 167 9.29 16.32 -8.81
C ILE A 167 9.33 16.67 -7.33
#